data_0bb62503c88b0fbbf75c31e113f0bc3f
#
_entry.id   0bb62503c88b0fbbf75c31e113f0bc3f
#
_cell.length_a   1.000
_cell.length_b   1.000
_cell.length_c   1.000
_cell.angle_alpha   90.00
_cell.angle_beta   90.00
_cell.angle_gamma   90.00
#
_symmetry.space_group_name_H-M   'P 1'
#
loop_
_entity.id
_entity.type
_entity.pdbx_description
1 polymer ?
#
loop_
_entity_poly.entity_id
_entity_poly.type
_entity_poly.pdbx_seq_one_letter_code
_entity_poly.pdbx_strand_id
1 'polypeptide(L)'
;MTVAIFLGSLLIAMAIGVPIAYALLLSGVALMWHLDLFDAQILAQNVINGADSFPLLAVPFFMLAGEIMNVGGLSRRIVKLALTLVGHVPGGLGYVTIMAAVILAAVSGSAVADAAALASLLLPMMVAAGHDKARSAGLIASAGIIAPVIPPSIGFVIFGVAANVSISKLFLAGIVPGILLGLALAVTWWWLVRHEKVKPPPKASRAELILALREAAWALGLPVIILVGLRMGVFTPTEAAVVAAVYALLVAMFVYREISVRQLAQIFQASARTSAIVMFLVAAAMVSAWLITVADLPTKVIGMLEPFMGNQTLLLIAIMVLVMVVGTAMDMTPTILILTPVLMPVVKAAGIDPVYFGVLFIINNAIGLITPPVGTVLNVVAGVGRITMDQVTRGVLPFMLAQFFVMFLLVLFPSIVMVPLRWLAG
;
A
#
# COMPACT_ATOMS: atom_id res chain seq x y z
N MET A 1 -8.73 -20.46 -24.87
CA MET A 1 -7.46 -20.22 -25.60
C MET A 1 -6.94 -18.80 -25.34
N THR A 2 -7.74 -17.75 -25.49
CA THR A 2 -7.40 -16.33 -25.26
C THR A 2 -6.76 -16.05 -23.88
N VAL A 3 -7.37 -16.57 -22.78
CA VAL A 3 -6.81 -16.45 -21.41
C VAL A 3 -5.41 -17.08 -21.30
N ALA A 4 -5.25 -18.26 -21.92
CA ALA A 4 -3.98 -18.99 -21.88
C ALA A 4 -2.88 -18.26 -22.66
N ILE A 5 -3.20 -17.60 -23.75
CA ILE A 5 -2.24 -16.79 -24.53
C ILE A 5 -1.84 -15.56 -23.73
N PHE A 6 -2.80 -14.82 -23.18
CA PHE A 6 -2.51 -13.63 -22.41
C PHE A 6 -1.67 -13.94 -21.15
N LEU A 7 -2.14 -14.86 -20.30
CA LEU A 7 -1.41 -15.24 -19.09
C LEU A 7 -0.12 -15.98 -19.40
N GLY A 8 -0.12 -16.88 -20.39
CA GLY A 8 1.07 -17.64 -20.78
C GLY A 8 2.19 -16.73 -21.28
N SER A 9 1.90 -15.80 -22.21
CA SER A 9 2.89 -14.84 -22.71
C SER A 9 3.40 -13.90 -21.62
N LEU A 10 2.51 -13.43 -20.72
CA LEU A 10 2.88 -12.61 -19.59
C LEU A 10 3.84 -13.35 -18.63
N LEU A 11 3.47 -14.56 -18.21
CA LEU A 11 4.27 -15.36 -17.29
C LEU A 11 5.60 -15.80 -17.90
N ILE A 12 5.64 -16.16 -19.19
CA ILE A 12 6.88 -16.50 -19.90
C ILE A 12 7.78 -15.28 -19.97
N ALA A 13 7.26 -14.10 -20.35
CA ALA A 13 8.05 -12.88 -20.40
C ALA A 13 8.64 -12.54 -19.02
N MET A 14 7.85 -12.66 -17.96
CA MET A 14 8.33 -12.45 -16.58
C MET A 14 9.37 -13.49 -16.15
N ALA A 15 9.18 -14.76 -16.50
CA ALA A 15 10.11 -15.85 -16.16
C ALA A 15 11.50 -15.69 -16.77
N ILE A 16 11.59 -15.09 -17.96
CA ILE A 16 12.86 -14.75 -18.61
C ILE A 16 13.43 -13.40 -18.18
N GLY A 17 12.80 -12.74 -17.18
CA GLY A 17 13.33 -11.51 -16.57
C GLY A 17 12.93 -10.21 -17.27
N VAL A 18 11.95 -10.21 -18.16
CA VAL A 18 11.41 -8.98 -18.79
C VAL A 18 10.68 -8.16 -17.72
N PRO A 19 10.98 -6.84 -17.58
CA PRO A 19 10.25 -5.98 -16.65
C PRO A 19 8.73 -6.00 -16.92
N ILE A 20 7.92 -5.96 -15.86
CA ILE A 20 6.48 -6.23 -15.92
C ILE A 20 5.74 -5.32 -16.91
N ALA A 21 6.12 -4.04 -17.02
CA ALA A 21 5.50 -3.13 -18.00
C ALA A 21 5.69 -3.60 -19.44
N TYR A 22 6.90 -4.04 -19.80
CA TYR A 22 7.16 -4.60 -21.11
C TYR A 22 6.51 -5.97 -21.30
N ALA A 23 6.46 -6.80 -20.25
CA ALA A 23 5.76 -8.08 -20.30
C ALA A 23 4.26 -7.90 -20.56
N LEU A 24 3.62 -6.87 -19.99
CA LEU A 24 2.23 -6.49 -20.27
C LEU A 24 2.03 -6.03 -21.71
N LEU A 25 2.94 -5.21 -22.25
CA LEU A 25 2.88 -4.80 -23.66
C LEU A 25 3.05 -5.98 -24.59
N LEU A 26 4.01 -6.87 -24.32
CA LEU A 26 4.24 -8.08 -25.12
C LEU A 26 3.05 -9.02 -25.08
N SER A 27 2.44 -9.22 -23.91
CA SER A 27 1.23 -10.04 -23.79
C SER A 27 0.05 -9.40 -24.52
N GLY A 28 -0.04 -8.06 -24.51
CA GLY A 28 -0.98 -7.31 -25.32
C GLY A 28 -0.79 -7.55 -26.82
N VAL A 29 0.44 -7.38 -27.29
CA VAL A 29 0.78 -7.65 -28.72
C VAL A 29 0.47 -9.09 -29.11
N ALA A 30 0.85 -10.07 -28.28
CA ALA A 30 0.56 -11.48 -28.54
C ALA A 30 -0.95 -11.76 -28.65
N LEU A 31 -1.74 -11.12 -27.80
CA LEU A 31 -3.20 -11.24 -27.80
C LEU A 31 -3.82 -10.55 -29.02
N MET A 32 -3.35 -9.35 -29.40
CA MET A 32 -3.79 -8.64 -30.61
C MET A 32 -3.51 -9.46 -31.84
N TRP A 33 -2.32 -10.09 -31.91
CA TRP A 33 -1.95 -10.96 -33.04
C TRP A 33 -2.86 -12.19 -33.13
N HIS A 34 -3.16 -12.80 -32.00
CA HIS A 34 -4.05 -13.96 -31.95
C HIS A 34 -5.51 -13.65 -32.37
N LEU A 35 -5.95 -12.42 -32.13
CA LEU A 35 -7.30 -11.96 -32.46
C LEU A 35 -7.40 -11.36 -33.86
N ASP A 36 -6.31 -11.36 -34.64
CA ASP A 36 -6.21 -10.67 -35.95
C ASP A 36 -6.57 -9.17 -35.87
N LEU A 37 -6.28 -8.53 -34.72
CA LEU A 37 -6.57 -7.12 -34.42
C LEU A 37 -5.28 -6.29 -34.26
N PHE A 38 -4.14 -6.79 -34.75
CA PHE A 38 -2.89 -6.08 -34.55
C PHE A 38 -2.87 -4.74 -35.31
N ASP A 39 -2.84 -3.66 -34.53
CA ASP A 39 -2.71 -2.29 -35.00
C ASP A 39 -1.78 -1.50 -34.04
N ALA A 40 -0.64 -1.09 -34.60
CA ALA A 40 0.35 -0.34 -33.82
C ALA A 40 -0.19 1.03 -33.35
N GLN A 41 -1.12 1.64 -34.09
CA GLN A 41 -1.73 2.92 -33.72
C GLN A 41 -2.67 2.73 -32.53
N ILE A 42 -3.49 1.70 -32.52
CA ILE A 42 -4.37 1.36 -31.38
C ILE A 42 -3.54 1.06 -30.14
N LEU A 43 -2.44 0.31 -30.29
CA LEU A 43 -1.52 0.02 -29.18
C LEU A 43 -0.94 1.33 -28.60
N ALA A 44 -0.38 2.19 -29.46
CA ALA A 44 0.22 3.46 -29.04
C ALA A 44 -0.82 4.37 -28.38
N GLN A 45 -2.03 4.44 -28.92
CA GLN A 45 -3.11 5.25 -28.38
C GLN A 45 -3.54 4.79 -26.98
N ASN A 46 -3.65 3.49 -26.74
CA ASN A 46 -3.98 2.96 -25.40
C ASN A 46 -2.86 3.21 -24.40
N VAL A 47 -1.59 3.14 -24.80
CA VAL A 47 -0.45 3.51 -23.95
C VAL A 47 -0.54 5.00 -23.54
N ILE A 48 -0.77 5.88 -24.50
CA ILE A 48 -0.88 7.33 -24.25
C ILE A 48 -2.08 7.63 -23.35
N ASN A 49 -3.26 7.12 -23.70
CA ASN A 49 -4.48 7.32 -22.92
C ASN A 49 -4.34 6.77 -21.49
N GLY A 50 -3.58 5.70 -21.30
CA GLY A 50 -3.30 5.12 -20.00
C GLY A 50 -2.47 6.03 -19.09
N ALA A 51 -1.55 6.79 -19.67
CA ALA A 51 -0.74 7.77 -18.94
C ALA A 51 -1.46 9.12 -18.77
N ASP A 52 -2.33 9.49 -19.72
CA ASP A 52 -3.04 10.77 -19.75
C ASP A 52 -4.32 10.73 -18.91
N SER A 53 -4.15 10.64 -17.59
CA SER A 53 -5.26 10.64 -16.63
C SER A 53 -4.98 11.61 -15.49
N PHE A 54 -5.83 12.63 -15.35
CA PHE A 54 -5.68 13.65 -14.31
C PHE A 54 -5.60 13.06 -12.89
N PRO A 55 -6.42 12.07 -12.48
CA PRO A 55 -6.30 11.47 -11.16
C PRO A 55 -4.96 10.75 -10.93
N LEU A 56 -4.32 10.22 -11.97
CA LEU A 56 -3.01 9.57 -11.84
C LEU A 56 -1.88 10.53 -11.48
N LEU A 57 -2.03 11.83 -11.74
CA LEU A 57 -1.06 12.84 -11.30
C LEU A 57 -0.90 12.88 -9.78
N ALA A 58 -1.89 12.37 -9.02
CA ALA A 58 -1.74 12.22 -7.57
C ALA A 58 -0.56 11.30 -7.20
N VAL A 59 -0.25 10.28 -8.00
CA VAL A 59 0.82 9.30 -7.72
C VAL A 59 2.19 9.98 -7.67
N PRO A 60 2.68 10.70 -8.70
CA PRO A 60 3.96 11.40 -8.66
C PRO A 60 4.07 12.38 -7.49
N PHE A 61 3.00 13.12 -7.18
CA PHE A 61 3.04 14.11 -6.11
C PHE A 61 3.04 13.46 -4.72
N PHE A 62 2.29 12.38 -4.47
CA PHE A 62 2.39 11.65 -3.21
C PHE A 62 3.74 10.96 -3.05
N MET A 63 4.33 10.43 -4.13
CA MET A 63 5.67 9.87 -4.10
C MET A 63 6.71 10.94 -3.77
N LEU A 64 6.58 12.13 -4.37
CA LEU A 64 7.45 13.28 -4.07
C LEU A 64 7.29 13.71 -2.61
N ALA A 65 6.06 13.81 -2.10
CA ALA A 65 5.80 14.15 -0.70
C ALA A 65 6.46 13.14 0.25
N GLY A 66 6.31 11.84 -0.01
CA GLY A 66 6.92 10.77 0.77
C GLY A 66 8.45 10.85 0.78
N GLU A 67 9.08 11.09 -0.37
CA GLU A 67 10.52 11.23 -0.49
C GLU A 67 11.04 12.47 0.26
N ILE A 68 10.37 13.61 0.11
CA ILE A 68 10.68 14.84 0.87
C ILE A 68 10.58 14.59 2.37
N MET A 69 9.55 13.88 2.83
CA MET A 69 9.35 13.61 4.25
C MET A 69 10.42 12.69 4.84
N ASN A 70 10.84 11.69 4.08
CA ASN A 70 11.90 10.77 4.52
C ASN A 70 13.23 11.52 4.67
N VAL A 71 13.66 12.26 3.65
CA VAL A 71 14.90 13.03 3.68
C VAL A 71 14.82 14.22 4.64
N GLY A 72 13.65 14.87 4.71
CA GLY A 72 13.38 16.04 5.56
C GLY A 72 13.20 15.74 7.05
N GLY A 73 13.41 14.48 7.48
CA GLY A 73 13.43 14.10 8.89
C GLY A 73 12.07 14.10 9.59
N LEU A 74 10.96 14.18 8.81
CA LEU A 74 9.62 14.12 9.38
C LEU A 74 9.36 12.73 10.00
N SER A 75 9.77 11.67 9.31
CA SER A 75 9.63 10.29 9.80
C SER A 75 10.34 10.07 11.14
N ARG A 76 11.54 10.62 11.33
CA ARG A 76 12.28 10.54 12.60
C ARG A 76 11.54 11.22 13.76
N ARG A 77 10.88 12.35 13.52
CA ARG A 77 10.10 13.07 14.52
C ARG A 77 8.85 12.33 14.94
N ILE A 78 8.18 11.66 13.98
CA ILE A 78 7.05 10.78 14.27
C ILE A 78 7.48 9.60 15.16
N VAL A 79 8.60 8.94 14.83
CA VAL A 79 9.16 7.87 15.67
C VAL A 79 9.53 8.38 17.05
N LYS A 80 10.15 9.57 17.17
CA LYS A 80 10.49 10.19 18.45
C LYS A 80 9.24 10.47 19.30
N LEU A 81 8.17 10.98 18.69
CA LEU A 81 6.90 11.18 19.36
C LEU A 81 6.31 9.85 19.87
N ALA A 82 6.28 8.82 19.01
CA ALA A 82 5.80 7.50 19.41
C ALA A 82 6.62 6.91 20.56
N LEU A 83 7.96 7.09 20.54
CA LEU A 83 8.84 6.68 21.65
C LEU A 83 8.48 7.37 22.98
N THR A 84 8.21 8.67 22.96
CA THR A 84 7.85 9.40 24.18
C THR A 84 6.46 9.02 24.71
N LEU A 85 5.52 8.66 23.83
CA LEU A 85 4.16 8.29 24.20
C LEU A 85 4.07 6.86 24.75
N VAL A 86 4.62 5.87 24.06
CA VAL A 86 4.41 4.46 24.37
C VAL A 86 5.69 3.65 24.58
N GLY A 87 6.87 4.27 24.47
CA GLY A 87 8.15 3.55 24.63
C GLY A 87 8.36 2.97 26.03
N HIS A 88 7.77 3.57 27.04
CA HIS A 88 7.96 3.22 28.45
C HIS A 88 7.10 2.03 28.93
N VAL A 89 6.19 1.50 28.12
CA VAL A 89 5.40 0.32 28.49
C VAL A 89 6.17 -0.98 28.21
N PRO A 90 5.85 -2.11 28.88
CA PRO A 90 6.46 -3.39 28.56
C PRO A 90 6.26 -3.73 27.08
N GLY A 91 7.36 -4.08 26.38
CA GLY A 91 7.33 -4.26 24.91
C GLY A 91 7.16 -2.96 24.11
N GLY A 92 7.43 -1.80 24.74
CA GLY A 92 7.14 -0.46 24.20
C GLY A 92 7.64 -0.20 22.81
N LEU A 93 8.82 -0.71 22.41
CA LEU A 93 9.36 -0.50 21.07
C LEU A 93 8.51 -1.14 19.98
N GLY A 94 7.79 -2.22 20.24
CA GLY A 94 6.83 -2.77 19.29
C GLY A 94 5.60 -1.88 19.13
N TYR A 95 5.07 -1.32 20.21
CA TYR A 95 3.97 -0.34 20.09
C TYR A 95 4.42 0.95 19.41
N VAL A 96 5.66 1.38 19.65
CA VAL A 96 6.28 2.50 18.90
C VAL A 96 6.30 2.20 17.42
N THR A 97 6.69 0.97 17.03
CA THR A 97 6.71 0.53 15.62
C THR A 97 5.32 0.61 15.00
N ILE A 98 4.30 0.09 15.69
CA ILE A 98 2.91 0.09 15.19
C ILE A 98 2.37 1.52 15.10
N MET A 99 2.54 2.32 16.15
CA MET A 99 2.08 3.72 16.17
C MET A 99 2.77 4.55 15.09
N ALA A 100 4.09 4.42 14.97
CA ALA A 100 4.86 5.12 13.94
C ALA A 100 4.41 4.68 12.53
N ALA A 101 4.18 3.38 12.30
CA ALA A 101 3.69 2.87 11.03
C ALA A 101 2.31 3.46 10.66
N VAL A 102 1.37 3.48 11.60
CA VAL A 102 0.02 4.06 11.39
C VAL A 102 0.09 5.54 11.02
N ILE A 103 0.96 6.30 11.70
CA ILE A 103 1.12 7.73 11.43
C ILE A 103 1.87 7.97 10.11
N LEU A 104 2.95 7.21 9.85
CA LEU A 104 3.70 7.32 8.60
C LEU A 104 2.87 6.89 7.39
N ALA A 105 2.02 5.87 7.55
CA ALA A 105 1.08 5.43 6.53
C ALA A 105 0.23 6.58 6.00
N ALA A 106 -0.24 7.45 6.91
CA ALA A 106 -1.04 8.64 6.55
C ALA A 106 -0.24 9.71 5.78
N VAL A 107 0.96 9.40 5.34
CA VAL A 107 1.85 10.35 4.67
C VAL A 107 2.49 9.75 3.42
N SER A 108 3.05 8.52 3.51
CA SER A 108 3.86 7.93 2.45
C SER A 108 3.04 7.09 1.46
N GLY A 109 2.05 6.35 1.95
CA GLY A 109 1.22 5.42 1.18
C GLY A 109 1.99 4.25 0.54
N SER A 110 3.26 4.03 0.91
CA SER A 110 4.14 2.99 0.35
C SER A 110 4.61 1.99 1.41
N ALA A 111 4.15 0.74 1.29
CA ALA A 111 4.53 -0.35 2.21
C ALA A 111 6.06 -0.56 2.27
N VAL A 112 6.71 -0.56 1.11
CA VAL A 112 8.16 -0.80 0.97
C VAL A 112 8.97 0.32 1.61
N ALA A 113 8.59 1.59 1.35
CA ALA A 113 9.31 2.75 1.89
C ALA A 113 9.17 2.83 3.41
N ASP A 114 7.96 2.63 3.95
CA ASP A 114 7.70 2.68 5.38
C ASP A 114 8.38 1.54 6.12
N ALA A 115 8.30 0.31 5.59
CA ALA A 115 8.99 -0.83 6.17
C ALA A 115 10.51 -0.62 6.21
N ALA A 116 11.11 -0.07 5.14
CA ALA A 116 12.53 0.25 5.10
C ALA A 116 12.92 1.30 6.13
N ALA A 117 12.14 2.40 6.22
CA ALA A 117 12.36 3.46 7.19
C ALA A 117 12.27 2.96 8.63
N LEU A 118 11.19 2.22 8.95
CA LEU A 118 11.00 1.64 10.29
C LEU A 118 12.08 0.61 10.63
N ALA A 119 12.47 -0.25 9.67
CA ALA A 119 13.50 -1.25 9.87
C ALA A 119 14.86 -0.59 10.16
N SER A 120 15.22 0.45 9.42
CA SER A 120 16.49 1.15 9.63
C SER A 120 16.59 1.83 10.99
N LEU A 121 15.48 2.37 11.50
CA LEU A 121 15.43 3.11 12.75
C LEU A 121 15.18 2.21 13.96
N LEU A 122 14.16 1.35 13.90
CA LEU A 122 13.63 0.66 15.07
C LEU A 122 14.20 -0.75 15.26
N LEU A 123 14.56 -1.47 14.20
CA LEU A 123 15.09 -2.83 14.35
C LEU A 123 16.38 -2.88 15.18
N PRO A 124 17.39 -1.99 14.97
CA PRO A 124 18.58 -1.95 15.83
C PRO A 124 18.23 -1.64 17.29
N MET A 125 17.26 -0.74 17.52
CA MET A 125 16.84 -0.36 18.87
C MET A 125 16.14 -1.53 19.59
N MET A 126 15.26 -2.26 18.89
CA MET A 126 14.56 -3.43 19.43
C MET A 126 15.53 -4.55 19.80
N VAL A 127 16.50 -4.83 18.93
CA VAL A 127 17.54 -5.83 19.18
C VAL A 127 18.44 -5.42 20.36
N ALA A 128 18.87 -4.16 20.41
CA ALA A 128 19.67 -3.64 21.52
C ALA A 128 18.91 -3.66 22.86
N ALA A 129 17.59 -3.49 22.84
CA ALA A 129 16.74 -3.62 24.02
C ALA A 129 16.53 -5.09 24.47
N GLY A 130 16.92 -6.08 23.65
CA GLY A 130 16.83 -7.49 23.97
C GLY A 130 15.61 -8.22 23.38
N HIS A 131 14.87 -7.58 22.45
CA HIS A 131 13.82 -8.26 21.70
C HIS A 131 14.39 -9.23 20.66
N ASP A 132 13.67 -10.29 20.40
CA ASP A 132 14.03 -11.24 19.34
C ASP A 132 14.07 -10.55 17.96
N LYS A 133 15.17 -10.73 17.24
CA LYS A 133 15.44 -10.05 15.97
C LYS A 133 14.45 -10.45 14.88
N ALA A 134 14.11 -11.75 14.79
CA ALA A 134 13.19 -12.27 13.78
C ALA A 134 11.78 -11.72 13.99
N ARG A 135 11.30 -11.76 15.24
CA ARG A 135 9.99 -11.24 15.63
C ARG A 135 9.89 -9.74 15.43
N SER A 136 10.93 -9.00 15.79
CA SER A 136 10.99 -7.53 15.58
C SER A 136 10.93 -7.19 14.09
N ALA A 137 11.68 -7.90 13.26
CA ALA A 137 11.65 -7.73 11.81
C ALA A 137 10.28 -8.10 11.23
N GLY A 138 9.66 -9.17 11.69
CA GLY A 138 8.31 -9.59 11.30
C GLY A 138 7.24 -8.55 11.66
N LEU A 139 7.31 -7.96 12.86
CA LEU A 139 6.43 -6.87 13.26
C LEU A 139 6.60 -5.64 12.35
N ILE A 140 7.83 -5.24 12.06
CA ILE A 140 8.14 -4.09 11.21
C ILE A 140 7.59 -4.32 9.79
N ALA A 141 7.80 -5.50 9.22
CA ALA A 141 7.26 -5.86 7.90
C ALA A 141 5.73 -5.77 7.89
N SER A 142 5.07 -6.35 8.91
CA SER A 142 3.61 -6.33 9.04
C SER A 142 3.05 -4.93 9.32
N ALA A 143 3.78 -4.10 10.05
CA ALA A 143 3.39 -2.71 10.29
C ALA A 143 3.52 -1.86 9.01
N GLY A 144 4.56 -2.11 8.19
CA GLY A 144 4.77 -1.38 6.94
C GLY A 144 3.62 -1.55 5.93
N ILE A 145 2.96 -2.71 5.90
CA ILE A 145 1.83 -2.93 4.97
C ILE A 145 0.53 -2.21 5.37
N ILE A 146 0.51 -1.49 6.47
CA ILE A 146 -0.60 -0.58 6.80
C ILE A 146 -0.59 0.65 5.86
N ALA A 147 0.58 1.05 5.36
CA ALA A 147 0.75 2.24 4.54
C ALA A 147 -0.16 2.30 3.30
N PRO A 148 -0.34 1.25 2.50
CA PRO A 148 -1.25 1.30 1.37
C PRO A 148 -2.74 1.28 1.74
N VAL A 149 -3.09 1.14 3.01
CA VAL A 149 -4.48 1.08 3.49
C VAL A 149 -4.94 2.40 4.12
N ILE A 150 -4.07 3.06 4.89
CA ILE A 150 -4.38 4.37 5.48
C ILE A 150 -4.13 5.47 4.44
N PRO A 151 -5.09 6.42 4.24
CA PRO A 151 -4.91 7.50 3.29
C PRO A 151 -3.88 8.55 3.74
N PRO A 152 -3.14 9.14 2.75
CA PRO A 152 -3.23 8.92 1.33
C PRO A 152 -2.50 7.63 0.89
N SER A 153 -3.12 6.88 0.00
CA SER A 153 -2.60 5.60 -0.48
C SER A 153 -2.43 5.60 -1.99
N ILE A 154 -1.22 5.30 -2.46
CA ILE A 154 -0.93 5.14 -3.89
C ILE A 154 -1.74 3.97 -4.47
N GLY A 155 -1.90 2.89 -3.73
CA GLY A 155 -2.71 1.74 -4.13
C GLY A 155 -4.16 2.10 -4.40
N PHE A 156 -4.79 2.90 -3.54
CA PHE A 156 -6.15 3.38 -3.76
C PHE A 156 -6.28 4.33 -4.95
N VAL A 157 -5.26 5.15 -5.23
CA VAL A 157 -5.26 6.01 -6.44
C VAL A 157 -5.25 5.14 -7.69
N ILE A 158 -4.33 4.18 -7.78
CA ILE A 158 -4.20 3.30 -8.94
C ILE A 158 -5.46 2.44 -9.12
N PHE A 159 -5.97 1.85 -8.03
CA PHE A 159 -7.20 1.07 -8.05
C PHE A 159 -8.40 1.93 -8.47
N GLY A 160 -8.54 3.13 -7.90
CA GLY A 160 -9.64 4.05 -8.21
C GLY A 160 -9.70 4.42 -9.70
N VAL A 161 -8.54 4.65 -10.31
CA VAL A 161 -8.44 4.90 -11.76
C VAL A 161 -8.75 3.64 -12.56
N ALA A 162 -8.12 2.50 -12.24
CA ALA A 162 -8.31 1.26 -12.98
C ALA A 162 -9.74 0.71 -12.89
N ALA A 163 -10.42 0.89 -11.74
CA ALA A 163 -11.79 0.45 -11.48
C ALA A 163 -12.86 1.48 -11.83
N ASN A 164 -12.46 2.72 -12.14
CA ASN A 164 -13.35 3.89 -12.27
C ASN A 164 -14.21 4.10 -11.01
N VAL A 165 -13.55 4.16 -9.84
CA VAL A 165 -14.15 4.32 -8.51
C VAL A 165 -13.60 5.58 -7.84
N SER A 166 -14.42 6.27 -7.04
CA SER A 166 -14.03 7.49 -6.34
C SER A 166 -12.85 7.25 -5.39
N ILE A 167 -11.72 7.87 -5.67
CA ILE A 167 -10.50 7.79 -4.85
C ILE A 167 -10.73 8.40 -3.47
N SER A 168 -11.50 9.51 -3.38
CA SER A 168 -11.85 10.12 -2.08
C SER A 168 -12.63 9.15 -1.20
N LYS A 169 -13.61 8.42 -1.77
CA LYS A 169 -14.36 7.39 -1.02
C LYS A 169 -13.47 6.24 -0.59
N LEU A 170 -12.55 5.78 -1.44
CA LEU A 170 -11.58 4.75 -1.08
C LEU A 170 -10.67 5.20 0.07
N PHE A 171 -10.20 6.44 0.05
CA PHE A 171 -9.40 7.01 1.13
C PHE A 171 -10.18 7.01 2.45
N LEU A 172 -11.40 7.51 2.47
CA LEU A 172 -12.22 7.54 3.69
C LEU A 172 -12.55 6.12 4.18
N ALA A 173 -12.80 5.18 3.26
CA ALA A 173 -13.12 3.79 3.58
C ALA A 173 -11.92 3.01 4.17
N GLY A 174 -10.68 3.39 3.83
CA GLY A 174 -9.47 2.73 4.31
C GLY A 174 -9.09 3.07 5.76
N ILE A 175 -9.62 4.17 6.34
CA ILE A 175 -9.21 4.66 7.67
C ILE A 175 -9.46 3.60 8.76
N VAL A 176 -10.70 3.14 8.89
CA VAL A 176 -11.09 2.20 9.94
C VAL A 176 -10.42 0.84 9.79
N PRO A 177 -10.39 0.22 8.59
CA PRO A 177 -9.62 -1.00 8.37
C PRO A 177 -8.13 -0.87 8.68
N GLY A 178 -7.50 0.24 8.29
CA GLY A 178 -6.09 0.49 8.60
C GLY A 178 -5.81 0.57 10.10
N ILE A 179 -6.70 1.23 10.87
CA ILE A 179 -6.61 1.28 12.33
C ILE A 179 -6.81 -0.13 12.92
N LEU A 180 -7.76 -0.91 12.41
CA LEU A 180 -7.99 -2.29 12.88
C LEU A 180 -6.79 -3.19 12.64
N LEU A 181 -6.10 -3.05 11.51
CA LEU A 181 -4.83 -3.74 11.25
C LEU A 181 -3.78 -3.37 12.31
N GLY A 182 -3.63 -2.10 12.62
CA GLY A 182 -2.72 -1.64 13.67
C GLY A 182 -3.07 -2.19 15.06
N LEU A 183 -4.36 -2.22 15.42
CA LEU A 183 -4.84 -2.78 16.69
C LEU A 183 -4.60 -4.30 16.76
N ALA A 184 -4.83 -5.03 15.66
CA ALA A 184 -4.54 -6.46 15.61
C ALA A 184 -3.06 -6.75 15.83
N LEU A 185 -2.17 -5.96 15.22
CA LEU A 185 -0.74 -6.05 15.47
C LEU A 185 -0.38 -5.74 16.93
N ALA A 186 -1.02 -4.73 17.54
CA ALA A 186 -0.77 -4.37 18.94
C ALA A 186 -1.19 -5.49 19.91
N VAL A 187 -2.34 -6.13 19.65
CA VAL A 187 -2.81 -7.28 20.46
C VAL A 187 -1.87 -8.48 20.27
N THR A 188 -1.47 -8.77 19.04
CA THR A 188 -0.55 -9.87 18.73
C THR A 188 0.81 -9.64 19.38
N TRP A 189 1.34 -8.41 19.30
CA TRP A 189 2.59 -8.04 19.94
C TRP A 189 2.50 -8.19 21.44
N TRP A 190 1.44 -7.67 22.09
CA TRP A 190 1.21 -7.86 23.51
C TRP A 190 1.24 -9.33 23.92
N TRP A 191 0.55 -10.17 23.19
CA TRP A 191 0.50 -11.60 23.49
C TRP A 191 1.88 -12.28 23.40
N LEU A 192 2.69 -11.88 22.42
CA LEU A 192 4.02 -12.44 22.17
C LEU A 192 5.07 -11.99 23.22
N VAL A 193 5.00 -10.73 23.68
CA VAL A 193 6.04 -10.14 24.54
C VAL A 193 5.68 -10.13 26.03
N ARG A 194 4.47 -10.49 26.40
CA ARG A 194 4.00 -10.44 27.79
C ARG A 194 4.87 -11.22 28.79
N HIS A 195 5.64 -12.20 28.33
CA HIS A 195 6.56 -13.01 29.12
C HIS A 195 8.03 -12.67 28.91
N GLU A 196 8.34 -11.71 28.05
CA GLU A 196 9.70 -11.25 27.82
C GLU A 196 10.17 -10.36 29.02
N LYS A 197 11.40 -10.61 29.47
CA LYS A 197 12.00 -9.84 30.58
C LYS A 197 12.76 -8.60 30.07
N VAL A 198 12.26 -7.95 29.02
CA VAL A 198 12.85 -6.72 28.48
C VAL A 198 12.45 -5.56 29.39
N LYS A 199 13.45 -4.85 29.93
CA LYS A 199 13.19 -3.66 30.76
C LYS A 199 12.83 -2.48 29.85
N PRO A 200 11.63 -1.89 30.01
CA PRO A 200 11.28 -0.70 29.25
C PRO A 200 12.16 0.50 29.69
N PRO A 201 12.41 1.45 28.78
CA PRO A 201 13.03 2.71 29.15
C PRO A 201 12.17 3.50 30.17
N PRO A 202 12.75 4.44 30.90
CA PRO A 202 12.00 5.27 31.82
C PRO A 202 10.94 6.10 31.08
N LYS A 203 9.85 6.43 31.79
CA LYS A 203 8.80 7.26 31.21
C LYS A 203 9.35 8.65 30.89
N ALA A 204 9.08 9.14 29.68
CA ALA A 204 9.47 10.48 29.28
C ALA A 204 8.82 11.54 30.18
N SER A 205 9.56 12.60 30.47
CA SER A 205 9.06 13.76 31.23
C SER A 205 8.00 14.51 30.42
N ARG A 206 7.17 15.31 31.12
CA ARG A 206 6.19 16.18 30.46
C ARG A 206 6.86 17.17 29.50
N ALA A 207 8.04 17.67 29.84
CA ALA A 207 8.80 18.58 29.01
C ALA A 207 9.25 17.89 27.67
N GLU A 208 9.76 16.67 27.79
CA GLU A 208 10.15 15.87 26.60
C GLU A 208 8.95 15.55 25.69
N LEU A 209 7.78 15.22 26.28
CA LEU A 209 6.56 14.97 25.52
C LEU A 209 6.08 16.24 24.78
N ILE A 210 6.06 17.39 25.45
CA ILE A 210 5.67 18.67 24.83
C ILE A 210 6.64 19.02 23.70
N LEU A 211 7.94 18.82 23.92
CA LEU A 211 8.95 19.05 22.87
C LEU A 211 8.74 18.13 21.67
N ALA A 212 8.55 16.81 21.90
CA ALA A 212 8.30 15.85 20.85
C ALA A 212 7.01 16.17 20.07
N LEU A 213 5.94 16.59 20.77
CA LEU A 213 4.70 17.04 20.15
C LEU A 213 4.91 18.28 19.27
N ARG A 214 5.65 19.29 19.74
CA ARG A 214 5.96 20.50 18.95
C ARG A 214 6.79 20.17 17.71
N GLU A 215 7.79 19.29 17.88
CA GLU A 215 8.63 18.83 16.75
C GLU A 215 7.83 18.03 15.73
N ALA A 216 6.89 17.18 16.16
CA ALA A 216 6.07 16.35 15.27
C ALA A 216 4.82 17.06 14.74
N ALA A 217 4.40 18.19 15.32
CA ALA A 217 3.14 18.86 14.96
C ALA A 217 3.02 19.18 13.47
N TRP A 218 4.11 19.65 12.88
CA TRP A 218 4.15 19.92 11.44
C TRP A 218 4.02 18.63 10.59
N ALA A 219 4.63 17.54 11.03
CA ALA A 219 4.48 16.26 10.35
C ALA A 219 3.05 15.70 10.47
N LEU A 220 2.42 15.85 11.65
CA LEU A 220 1.03 15.45 11.91
C LEU A 220 0.01 16.36 11.21
N GLY A 221 0.36 17.61 10.90
CA GLY A 221 -0.49 18.53 10.17
C GLY A 221 -0.83 18.06 8.76
N LEU A 222 0.08 17.35 8.10
CA LEU A 222 -0.11 16.92 6.72
C LEU A 222 -1.27 15.93 6.53
N PRO A 223 -1.37 14.81 7.27
CA PRO A 223 -2.54 13.95 7.22
C PRO A 223 -3.86 14.67 7.52
N VAL A 224 -3.85 15.58 8.49
CA VAL A 224 -5.03 16.36 8.85
C VAL A 224 -5.49 17.25 7.70
N ILE A 225 -4.57 17.99 7.07
CA ILE A 225 -4.86 18.84 5.91
C ILE A 225 -5.48 18.01 4.78
N ILE A 226 -4.88 16.87 4.45
CA ILE A 226 -5.36 16.00 3.37
C ILE A 226 -6.77 15.47 3.70
N LEU A 227 -6.95 14.85 4.87
CA LEU A 227 -8.21 14.19 5.22
C LEU A 227 -9.36 15.19 5.37
N VAL A 228 -9.11 16.32 6.04
CA VAL A 228 -10.12 17.38 6.21
C VAL A 228 -10.44 18.01 4.87
N GLY A 229 -9.44 18.33 4.06
CA GLY A 229 -9.63 18.95 2.76
C GLY A 229 -10.42 18.06 1.79
N LEU A 230 -10.14 16.76 1.77
CA LEU A 230 -10.90 15.78 0.97
C LEU A 230 -12.33 15.63 1.47
N ARG A 231 -12.54 15.53 2.79
CA ARG A 231 -13.87 15.39 3.39
C ARG A 231 -14.76 16.59 3.13
N MET A 232 -14.20 17.80 3.24
CA MET A 232 -14.92 19.05 3.01
C MET A 232 -15.12 19.38 1.52
N GLY A 233 -14.54 18.56 0.62
CA GLY A 233 -14.58 18.82 -0.83
C GLY A 233 -13.74 20.03 -1.28
N VAL A 234 -12.82 20.50 -0.43
CA VAL A 234 -11.90 21.62 -0.75
C VAL A 234 -10.86 21.18 -1.78
N PHE A 235 -10.45 19.92 -1.73
CA PHE A 235 -9.45 19.34 -2.63
C PHE A 235 -9.97 18.07 -3.29
N THR A 236 -9.62 17.91 -4.56
CA THR A 236 -9.59 16.59 -5.23
C THR A 236 -8.38 15.81 -4.73
N PRO A 237 -8.33 14.47 -4.90
CA PRO A 237 -7.15 13.67 -4.53
C PRO A 237 -5.85 14.16 -5.18
N THR A 238 -5.91 14.64 -6.42
CA THR A 238 -4.74 15.19 -7.13
C THR A 238 -4.26 16.50 -6.51
N GLU A 239 -5.18 17.43 -6.22
CA GLU A 239 -4.84 18.68 -5.54
C GLU A 239 -4.31 18.44 -4.14
N ALA A 240 -4.89 17.48 -3.39
CA ALA A 240 -4.39 17.08 -2.09
C ALA A 240 -2.94 16.55 -2.16
N ALA A 241 -2.59 15.81 -3.23
CA ALA A 241 -1.23 15.34 -3.44
C ALA A 241 -0.24 16.48 -3.70
N VAL A 242 -0.63 17.47 -4.51
CA VAL A 242 0.18 18.70 -4.75
C VAL A 242 0.36 19.46 -3.45
N VAL A 243 -0.71 19.70 -2.69
CA VAL A 243 -0.66 20.38 -1.39
C VAL A 243 0.27 19.62 -0.43
N ALA A 244 0.19 18.28 -0.41
CA ALA A 244 1.07 17.44 0.41
C ALA A 244 2.55 17.63 0.06
N ALA A 245 2.90 17.61 -1.23
CA ALA A 245 4.27 17.78 -1.69
C ALA A 245 4.82 19.17 -1.36
N VAL A 246 4.03 20.23 -1.62
CA VAL A 246 4.41 21.61 -1.32
C VAL A 246 4.54 21.83 0.19
N TYR A 247 3.56 21.35 0.98
CA TYR A 247 3.62 21.44 2.44
C TYR A 247 4.85 20.74 3.00
N ALA A 248 5.10 19.48 2.60
CA ALA A 248 6.26 18.72 3.04
C ALA A 248 7.57 19.44 2.70
N LEU A 249 7.67 20.04 1.50
CA LEU A 249 8.83 20.80 1.06
C LEU A 249 9.06 22.04 1.92
N LEU A 250 8.01 22.83 2.15
CA LEU A 250 8.10 24.04 2.98
C LEU A 250 8.50 23.69 4.42
N VAL A 251 7.91 22.67 5.01
CA VAL A 251 8.25 22.23 6.37
C VAL A 251 9.68 21.72 6.44
N ALA A 252 10.11 20.88 5.50
CA ALA A 252 11.46 20.30 5.50
C ALA A 252 12.57 21.35 5.28
N MET A 253 12.33 22.35 4.42
CA MET A 253 13.32 23.38 4.09
C MET A 253 13.34 24.53 5.12
N PHE A 254 12.18 25.04 5.52
CA PHE A 254 12.10 26.29 6.30
C PHE A 254 11.89 26.05 7.79
N VAL A 255 11.10 25.05 8.16
CA VAL A 255 10.81 24.75 9.57
C VAL A 255 11.90 23.85 10.17
N TYR A 256 12.15 22.71 9.52
CA TYR A 256 13.13 21.73 10.01
C TYR A 256 14.55 22.02 9.52
N ARG A 257 14.68 22.70 8.39
CA ARG A 257 15.97 23.07 7.78
C ARG A 257 16.90 21.87 7.53
N GLU A 258 16.30 20.73 7.19
CA GLU A 258 17.03 19.50 6.94
C GLU A 258 17.33 19.25 5.45
N ILE A 259 16.64 19.96 4.54
CA ILE A 259 16.86 19.85 3.10
C ILE A 259 17.54 21.11 2.58
N SER A 260 18.70 20.92 1.96
CA SER A 260 19.39 21.96 1.21
C SER A 260 18.94 21.99 -0.26
N VAL A 261 19.16 23.12 -0.95
CA VAL A 261 18.85 23.25 -2.39
C VAL A 261 19.56 22.18 -3.24
N ARG A 262 20.76 21.75 -2.85
CA ARG A 262 21.49 20.68 -3.56
C ARG A 262 20.80 19.32 -3.44
N GLN A 263 20.20 19.02 -2.29
CA GLN A 263 19.48 17.77 -2.07
C GLN A 263 18.16 17.72 -2.82
N LEU A 264 17.56 18.88 -3.16
CA LEU A 264 16.33 18.91 -3.96
C LEU A 264 16.50 18.22 -5.30
N ALA A 265 17.61 18.42 -6.00
CA ALA A 265 17.85 17.76 -7.28
C ALA A 265 17.85 16.23 -7.14
N GLN A 266 18.43 15.71 -6.08
CA GLN A 266 18.45 14.25 -5.80
C GLN A 266 17.06 13.74 -5.45
N ILE A 267 16.30 14.46 -4.63
CA ILE A 267 14.92 14.12 -4.24
C ILE A 267 14.02 14.09 -5.47
N PHE A 268 14.06 15.15 -6.30
CA PHE A 268 13.28 15.20 -7.54
C PHE A 268 13.67 14.08 -8.51
N GLN A 269 14.96 13.79 -8.64
CA GLN A 269 15.43 12.72 -9.51
C GLN A 269 14.95 11.33 -9.01
N ALA A 270 15.04 11.06 -7.71
CA ALA A 270 14.56 9.81 -7.11
C ALA A 270 13.05 9.67 -7.30
N SER A 271 12.28 10.71 -6.97
CA SER A 271 10.82 10.73 -7.15
C SER A 271 10.43 10.59 -8.62
N ALA A 272 11.08 11.31 -9.54
CA ALA A 272 10.80 11.23 -10.96
C ALA A 272 11.06 9.82 -11.52
N ARG A 273 12.16 9.19 -11.12
CA ARG A 273 12.49 7.83 -11.54
C ARG A 273 11.42 6.83 -11.10
N THR A 274 11.02 6.88 -9.84
CA THR A 274 10.01 5.97 -9.29
C THR A 274 8.63 6.23 -9.91
N SER A 275 8.26 7.51 -10.06
CA SER A 275 7.03 7.93 -10.73
C SER A 275 6.97 7.47 -12.18
N ALA A 276 8.06 7.62 -12.93
CA ALA A 276 8.13 7.16 -14.33
C ALA A 276 7.91 5.65 -14.45
N ILE A 277 8.46 4.85 -13.54
CA ILE A 277 8.26 3.40 -13.52
C ILE A 277 6.78 3.07 -13.30
N VAL A 278 6.14 3.69 -12.31
CA VAL A 278 4.72 3.43 -12.01
C VAL A 278 3.83 3.93 -13.14
N MET A 279 4.05 5.13 -13.65
CA MET A 279 3.24 5.69 -14.75
C MET A 279 3.37 4.88 -16.04
N PHE A 280 4.58 4.42 -16.36
CA PHE A 280 4.79 3.55 -17.52
C PHE A 280 4.12 2.18 -17.35
N LEU A 281 4.13 1.64 -16.13
CA LEU A 281 3.42 0.40 -15.82
C LEU A 281 1.91 0.56 -15.98
N VAL A 282 1.33 1.69 -15.53
CA VAL A 282 -0.09 2.00 -15.72
C VAL A 282 -0.41 2.13 -17.22
N ALA A 283 0.41 2.86 -17.97
CA ALA A 283 0.24 3.03 -19.41
C ALA A 283 0.25 1.68 -20.16
N ALA A 284 1.20 0.81 -19.83
CA ALA A 284 1.29 -0.53 -20.39
C ALA A 284 0.07 -1.41 -20.04
N ALA A 285 -0.39 -1.31 -18.78
CA ALA A 285 -1.53 -2.08 -18.30
C ALA A 285 -2.86 -1.67 -18.95
N MET A 286 -3.02 -0.43 -19.40
CA MET A 286 -4.23 0.02 -20.10
C MET A 286 -4.38 -0.66 -21.47
N VAL A 287 -3.29 -1.00 -22.14
CA VAL A 287 -3.34 -1.86 -23.34
C VAL A 287 -3.94 -3.22 -22.99
N SER A 288 -3.45 -3.83 -21.92
CA SER A 288 -3.97 -5.12 -21.45
C SER A 288 -5.44 -5.03 -21.02
N ALA A 289 -5.83 -3.96 -20.32
CA ALA A 289 -7.22 -3.74 -19.86
C ALA A 289 -8.19 -3.60 -21.05
N TRP A 290 -7.79 -2.86 -22.09
CA TRP A 290 -8.56 -2.77 -23.34
C TRP A 290 -8.71 -4.13 -24.00
N LEU A 291 -7.62 -4.89 -24.14
CA LEU A 291 -7.63 -6.20 -24.77
C LEU A 291 -8.42 -7.25 -23.97
N ILE A 292 -8.36 -7.21 -22.66
CA ILE A 292 -9.17 -8.04 -21.75
C ILE A 292 -10.66 -7.84 -22.06
N THR A 293 -11.06 -6.59 -22.33
CA THR A 293 -12.44 -6.24 -22.65
C THR A 293 -12.81 -6.71 -24.07
N VAL A 294 -11.97 -6.42 -25.06
CA VAL A 294 -12.20 -6.83 -26.46
C VAL A 294 -12.25 -8.35 -26.64
N ALA A 295 -11.42 -9.07 -25.90
CA ALA A 295 -11.36 -10.54 -25.90
C ALA A 295 -12.48 -11.21 -25.08
N ASP A 296 -13.41 -10.42 -24.52
CA ASP A 296 -14.53 -10.87 -23.68
C ASP A 296 -14.09 -11.80 -22.54
N LEU A 297 -12.92 -11.48 -21.94
CA LEU A 297 -12.40 -12.23 -20.79
C LEU A 297 -13.28 -12.11 -19.55
N PRO A 298 -13.88 -10.93 -19.23
CA PRO A 298 -14.75 -10.81 -18.07
C PRO A 298 -15.92 -11.79 -18.08
N THR A 299 -16.61 -11.95 -19.22
CA THR A 299 -17.74 -12.90 -19.35
C THR A 299 -17.28 -14.34 -19.11
N LYS A 300 -16.10 -14.71 -19.61
CA LYS A 300 -15.54 -16.05 -19.36
C LYS A 300 -15.23 -16.27 -17.88
N VAL A 301 -14.68 -15.27 -17.21
CA VAL A 301 -14.39 -15.34 -15.77
C VAL A 301 -15.68 -15.37 -14.94
N ILE A 302 -16.70 -14.60 -15.33
CA ILE A 302 -18.02 -14.66 -14.71
C ILE A 302 -18.59 -16.09 -14.82
N GLY A 303 -18.51 -16.73 -16.00
CA GLY A 303 -18.96 -18.11 -16.18
C GLY A 303 -18.18 -19.12 -15.34
N MET A 304 -16.87 -18.91 -15.11
CA MET A 304 -16.08 -19.75 -14.20
C MET A 304 -16.47 -19.58 -12.73
N LEU A 305 -16.89 -18.37 -12.34
CA LEU A 305 -17.27 -18.01 -10.97
C LEU A 305 -18.79 -18.15 -10.73
N GLU A 306 -19.56 -18.56 -11.72
CA GLU A 306 -21.01 -18.74 -11.64
C GLU A 306 -21.46 -19.57 -10.43
N PRO A 307 -20.78 -20.68 -10.04
CA PRO A 307 -21.15 -21.45 -8.86
C PRO A 307 -21.06 -20.65 -7.54
N PHE A 308 -20.29 -19.56 -7.52
CA PHE A 308 -20.09 -18.70 -6.35
C PHE A 308 -20.97 -17.45 -6.37
N MET A 309 -21.58 -17.11 -7.50
CA MET A 309 -22.39 -15.88 -7.68
C MET A 309 -23.62 -15.83 -6.78
N GLY A 310 -24.15 -16.99 -6.35
CA GLY A 310 -25.28 -17.07 -5.42
C GLY A 310 -24.97 -16.65 -3.98
N ASN A 311 -23.69 -16.49 -3.62
CA ASN A 311 -23.25 -16.11 -2.27
C ASN A 311 -22.09 -15.13 -2.34
N GLN A 312 -22.38 -13.82 -2.09
CA GLN A 312 -21.38 -12.75 -2.15
C GLN A 312 -20.15 -13.01 -1.25
N THR A 313 -20.35 -13.58 -0.06
CA THR A 313 -19.25 -13.88 0.87
C THR A 313 -18.33 -14.96 0.30
N LEU A 314 -18.91 -16.03 -0.25
CA LEU A 314 -18.12 -17.11 -0.85
C LEU A 314 -17.36 -16.65 -2.09
N LEU A 315 -18.01 -15.83 -2.92
CA LEU A 315 -17.37 -15.18 -4.08
C LEU A 315 -16.19 -14.30 -3.66
N LEU A 316 -16.40 -13.45 -2.63
CA LEU A 316 -15.33 -12.60 -2.10
C LEU A 316 -14.17 -13.44 -1.58
N ILE A 317 -14.42 -14.51 -0.83
CA ILE A 317 -13.35 -15.39 -0.33
C ILE A 317 -12.57 -16.00 -1.51
N ALA A 318 -13.26 -16.50 -2.54
CA ALA A 318 -12.60 -17.06 -3.72
C ALA A 318 -11.73 -16.02 -4.45
N ILE A 319 -12.25 -14.79 -4.63
CA ILE A 319 -11.49 -13.69 -5.23
C ILE A 319 -10.30 -13.30 -4.34
N MET A 320 -10.47 -13.23 -3.02
CA MET A 320 -9.39 -12.87 -2.11
C MET A 320 -8.27 -13.91 -2.12
N VAL A 321 -8.60 -15.20 -2.22
CA VAL A 321 -7.60 -16.27 -2.39
C VAL A 321 -6.82 -16.08 -3.69
N LEU A 322 -7.50 -15.76 -4.80
CA LEU A 322 -6.85 -15.48 -6.09
C LEU A 322 -5.91 -14.28 -5.99
N VAL A 323 -6.39 -13.14 -5.47
CA VAL A 323 -5.61 -11.90 -5.30
C VAL A 323 -4.39 -12.15 -4.42
N MET A 324 -4.55 -12.94 -3.37
CA MET A 324 -3.45 -13.30 -2.49
C MET A 324 -2.39 -14.12 -3.21
N VAL A 325 -2.78 -15.17 -3.93
CA VAL A 325 -1.82 -16.02 -4.68
C VAL A 325 -1.01 -15.16 -5.66
N VAL A 326 -1.66 -14.25 -6.39
CA VAL A 326 -0.98 -13.32 -7.30
C VAL A 326 -0.10 -12.34 -6.53
N GLY A 327 -0.60 -11.77 -5.43
CA GLY A 327 0.12 -10.81 -4.59
C GLY A 327 1.36 -11.37 -3.89
N THR A 328 1.46 -12.71 -3.71
CA THR A 328 2.69 -13.32 -3.19
C THR A 328 3.85 -13.28 -4.18
N ALA A 329 3.54 -13.22 -5.48
CA ALA A 329 4.53 -13.28 -6.55
C ALA A 329 4.83 -11.90 -7.17
N MET A 330 3.88 -10.97 -7.07
CA MET A 330 3.93 -9.66 -7.73
C MET A 330 3.81 -8.53 -6.72
N ASP A 331 4.35 -7.36 -7.08
CA ASP A 331 4.15 -6.15 -6.31
C ASP A 331 2.70 -5.62 -6.43
N MET A 332 2.33 -4.68 -5.56
CA MET A 332 0.97 -4.16 -5.46
C MET A 332 0.48 -3.53 -6.77
N THR A 333 1.26 -2.66 -7.38
CA THR A 333 0.85 -1.93 -8.58
C THR A 333 0.50 -2.84 -9.76
N PRO A 334 1.36 -3.79 -10.19
CA PRO A 334 1.00 -4.70 -11.27
C PRO A 334 -0.18 -5.60 -10.92
N THR A 335 -0.31 -6.05 -9.67
CA THR A 335 -1.46 -6.87 -9.23
C THR A 335 -2.77 -6.09 -9.39
N ILE A 336 -2.81 -4.82 -8.97
CA ILE A 336 -3.98 -3.96 -9.16
C ILE A 336 -4.33 -3.85 -10.64
N LEU A 337 -3.34 -3.51 -11.46
CA LEU A 337 -3.57 -3.18 -12.87
C LEU A 337 -3.98 -4.39 -13.72
N ILE A 338 -3.52 -5.59 -13.38
CA ILE A 338 -3.86 -6.83 -14.08
C ILE A 338 -5.21 -7.37 -13.62
N LEU A 339 -5.46 -7.41 -12.32
CA LEU A 339 -6.65 -8.06 -11.78
C LEU A 339 -7.90 -7.17 -11.77
N THR A 340 -7.74 -5.85 -11.63
CA THR A 340 -8.90 -4.94 -11.55
C THR A 340 -9.79 -5.01 -12.80
N PRO A 341 -9.29 -4.94 -14.05
CA PRO A 341 -10.14 -5.02 -15.24
C PRO A 341 -10.88 -6.35 -15.38
N VAL A 342 -10.30 -7.43 -14.84
CA VAL A 342 -10.89 -8.78 -14.87
C VAL A 342 -11.96 -8.95 -13.78
N LEU A 343 -11.67 -8.48 -12.56
CA LEU A 343 -12.51 -8.75 -11.39
C LEU A 343 -13.66 -7.74 -11.22
N MET A 344 -13.48 -6.48 -11.64
CA MET A 344 -14.51 -5.45 -11.45
C MET A 344 -15.85 -5.76 -12.13
N PRO A 345 -15.90 -6.31 -13.36
CA PRO A 345 -17.15 -6.76 -13.96
C PRO A 345 -17.85 -7.85 -13.13
N VAL A 346 -17.11 -8.82 -12.57
CA VAL A 346 -17.62 -9.88 -11.69
C VAL A 346 -18.20 -9.29 -10.41
N VAL A 347 -17.48 -8.38 -9.77
CA VAL A 347 -17.88 -7.69 -8.53
C VAL A 347 -19.18 -6.91 -8.73
N LYS A 348 -19.28 -6.16 -9.85
CA LYS A 348 -20.49 -5.41 -10.20
C LYS A 348 -21.67 -6.33 -10.51
N ALA A 349 -21.45 -7.42 -11.25
CA ALA A 349 -22.49 -8.41 -11.57
C ALA A 349 -23.03 -9.11 -10.32
N ALA A 350 -22.16 -9.33 -9.31
CA ALA A 350 -22.56 -9.89 -8.01
C ALA A 350 -23.22 -8.87 -7.07
N GLY A 351 -23.37 -7.60 -7.47
CA GLY A 351 -23.95 -6.54 -6.64
C GLY A 351 -23.10 -6.13 -5.43
N ILE A 352 -21.78 -6.37 -5.48
CA ILE A 352 -20.83 -5.97 -4.44
C ILE A 352 -20.45 -4.50 -4.66
N ASP A 353 -20.43 -3.70 -3.59
CA ASP A 353 -20.04 -2.29 -3.67
C ASP A 353 -18.56 -2.16 -4.11
N PRO A 354 -18.27 -1.38 -5.18
CA PRO A 354 -16.91 -1.24 -5.72
C PRO A 354 -15.90 -0.61 -4.75
N VAL A 355 -16.33 0.29 -3.87
CA VAL A 355 -15.47 0.92 -2.87
C VAL A 355 -15.09 -0.10 -1.79
N TYR A 356 -16.08 -0.83 -1.30
CA TYR A 356 -15.86 -1.91 -0.34
C TYR A 356 -14.89 -2.97 -0.90
N PHE A 357 -15.14 -3.43 -2.13
CA PHE A 357 -14.24 -4.37 -2.80
C PHE A 357 -12.83 -3.81 -2.93
N GLY A 358 -12.68 -2.54 -3.32
CA GLY A 358 -11.38 -1.88 -3.44
C GLY A 358 -10.58 -1.88 -2.12
N VAL A 359 -11.25 -1.63 -0.99
CA VAL A 359 -10.60 -1.71 0.33
C VAL A 359 -10.12 -3.12 0.62
N LEU A 360 -10.96 -4.13 0.41
CA LEU A 360 -10.58 -5.53 0.60
C LEU A 360 -9.44 -5.94 -0.30
N PHE A 361 -9.50 -5.53 -1.58
CA PHE A 361 -8.48 -5.84 -2.58
C PHE A 361 -7.11 -5.27 -2.20
N ILE A 362 -7.05 -4.01 -1.76
CA ILE A 362 -5.80 -3.37 -1.36
C ILE A 362 -5.24 -3.99 -0.07
N ILE A 363 -6.07 -4.29 0.93
CA ILE A 363 -5.62 -4.96 2.16
C ILE A 363 -5.06 -6.35 1.84
N ASN A 364 -5.77 -7.12 1.04
CA ASN A 364 -5.36 -8.48 0.69
C ASN A 364 -4.04 -8.48 -0.11
N ASN A 365 -3.92 -7.56 -1.06
CA ASN A 365 -2.69 -7.38 -1.82
C ASN A 365 -1.52 -6.92 -0.91
N ALA A 366 -1.78 -6.03 0.04
CA ALA A 366 -0.79 -5.61 1.04
C ALA A 366 -0.31 -6.79 1.89
N ILE A 367 -1.20 -7.69 2.32
CA ILE A 367 -0.82 -8.93 3.01
C ILE A 367 0.03 -9.83 2.09
N GLY A 368 -0.25 -9.86 0.80
CA GLY A 368 0.57 -10.55 -0.21
C GLY A 368 2.04 -10.11 -0.18
N LEU A 369 2.32 -8.82 0.05
CA LEU A 369 3.68 -8.28 0.11
C LEU A 369 4.53 -8.81 1.30
N ILE A 370 3.90 -9.40 2.31
CA ILE A 370 4.58 -10.05 3.44
C ILE A 370 4.39 -11.57 3.44
N THR A 371 3.85 -12.13 2.36
CA THR A 371 3.58 -13.55 2.25
C THR A 371 4.62 -14.23 1.37
N PRO A 372 5.28 -15.32 1.83
CA PRO A 372 6.18 -16.10 0.97
C PRO A 372 5.45 -16.67 -0.27
N PRO A 373 6.15 -16.92 -1.41
CA PRO A 373 7.60 -17.09 -1.53
C PRO A 373 8.40 -15.82 -1.80
N VAL A 374 7.80 -14.76 -2.35
CA VAL A 374 8.57 -13.54 -2.69
C VAL A 374 8.50 -12.52 -1.56
N GLY A 375 7.31 -12.00 -1.24
CA GLY A 375 7.10 -11.02 -0.18
C GLY A 375 8.03 -9.81 -0.30
N THR A 376 7.73 -8.85 -1.19
CA THR A 376 8.62 -7.73 -1.48
C THR A 376 9.02 -6.93 -0.23
N VAL A 377 8.09 -6.74 0.71
CA VAL A 377 8.37 -6.07 1.99
C VAL A 377 9.26 -6.93 2.89
N LEU A 378 9.11 -8.27 2.88
CA LEU A 378 10.01 -9.16 3.64
C LEU A 378 11.44 -9.05 3.13
N ASN A 379 11.64 -9.01 1.81
CA ASN A 379 12.95 -8.85 1.19
C ASN A 379 13.62 -7.53 1.61
N VAL A 380 12.85 -6.43 1.65
CA VAL A 380 13.35 -5.12 2.06
C VAL A 380 13.76 -5.13 3.54
N VAL A 381 12.91 -5.65 4.42
CA VAL A 381 13.22 -5.73 5.85
C VAL A 381 14.40 -6.68 6.11
N ALA A 382 14.50 -7.79 5.38
CA ALA A 382 15.63 -8.71 5.45
C ALA A 382 16.95 -8.03 5.06
N GLY A 383 16.94 -7.27 3.95
CA GLY A 383 18.10 -6.53 3.45
C GLY A 383 18.56 -5.44 4.41
N VAL A 384 17.64 -4.57 4.84
CA VAL A 384 17.95 -3.47 5.78
C VAL A 384 18.39 -4.02 7.14
N GLY A 385 17.70 -5.03 7.64
CA GLY A 385 17.97 -5.65 8.94
C GLY A 385 19.17 -6.58 8.95
N ARG A 386 19.74 -6.90 7.79
CA ARG A 386 20.79 -7.93 7.64
C ARG A 386 20.41 -9.22 8.39
N ILE A 387 19.24 -9.75 8.04
CA ILE A 387 18.64 -10.96 8.60
C ILE A 387 18.25 -11.87 7.44
N THR A 388 18.28 -13.18 7.65
CA THR A 388 17.90 -14.13 6.59
C THR A 388 16.39 -14.10 6.31
N MET A 389 16.02 -14.40 5.08
CA MET A 389 14.61 -14.43 4.66
C MET A 389 13.80 -15.44 5.49
N ASP A 390 14.37 -16.61 5.80
CA ASP A 390 13.75 -17.63 6.66
C ASP A 390 13.41 -17.07 8.07
N GLN A 391 14.34 -16.34 8.67
CA GLN A 391 14.12 -15.74 9.99
C GLN A 391 13.01 -14.68 9.95
N VAL A 392 13.01 -13.79 8.94
CA VAL A 392 11.93 -12.79 8.81
C VAL A 392 10.58 -13.46 8.56
N THR A 393 10.56 -14.50 7.72
CA THR A 393 9.34 -15.28 7.44
C THR A 393 8.77 -15.94 8.70
N ARG A 394 9.62 -16.54 9.53
CA ARG A 394 9.15 -17.09 10.82
C ARG A 394 8.66 -16.01 11.77
N GLY A 395 9.35 -14.86 11.78
CA GLY A 395 8.97 -13.72 12.63
C GLY A 395 7.66 -13.05 12.23
N VAL A 396 7.31 -13.05 10.94
CA VAL A 396 6.10 -12.40 10.42
C VAL A 396 4.83 -13.22 10.63
N LEU A 397 4.94 -14.56 10.70
CA LEU A 397 3.79 -15.47 10.73
C LEU A 397 2.68 -15.08 11.73
N PRO A 398 2.94 -14.80 13.02
CA PRO A 398 1.88 -14.47 13.97
C PRO A 398 1.17 -13.16 13.61
N PHE A 399 1.89 -12.19 13.09
CA PHE A 399 1.34 -10.89 12.68
C PHE A 399 0.54 -11.02 11.38
N MET A 400 1.03 -11.78 10.43
CA MET A 400 0.36 -12.10 9.18
C MET A 400 -0.97 -12.81 9.44
N LEU A 401 -1.01 -13.79 10.34
CA LEU A 401 -2.24 -14.47 10.74
C LEU A 401 -3.25 -13.51 11.38
N ALA A 402 -2.80 -12.57 12.21
CA ALA A 402 -3.67 -11.55 12.78
C ALA A 402 -4.26 -10.62 11.71
N GLN A 403 -3.49 -10.27 10.69
CA GLN A 403 -3.98 -9.45 9.57
C GLN A 403 -4.95 -10.22 8.67
N PHE A 404 -4.72 -11.52 8.44
CA PHE A 404 -5.71 -12.40 7.79
C PHE A 404 -7.01 -12.49 8.58
N PHE A 405 -6.93 -12.57 9.89
CA PHE A 405 -8.10 -12.57 10.73
C PHE A 405 -8.91 -11.26 10.57
N VAL A 406 -8.25 -10.10 10.58
CA VAL A 406 -8.91 -8.82 10.30
C VAL A 406 -9.53 -8.83 8.90
N MET A 407 -8.79 -9.27 7.89
CA MET A 407 -9.30 -9.37 6.51
C MET A 407 -10.56 -10.24 6.44
N PHE A 408 -10.55 -11.40 7.10
CA PHE A 408 -11.70 -12.29 7.17
C PHE A 408 -12.91 -11.64 7.86
N LEU A 409 -12.68 -10.91 8.96
CA LEU A 409 -13.73 -10.12 9.61
C LEU A 409 -14.34 -9.06 8.68
N LEU A 410 -13.49 -8.37 7.90
CA LEU A 410 -13.97 -7.37 6.95
C LEU A 410 -14.81 -7.98 5.82
N VAL A 411 -14.50 -9.21 5.39
CA VAL A 411 -15.30 -9.96 4.39
C VAL A 411 -16.65 -10.39 4.99
N LEU A 412 -16.66 -10.85 6.24
CA LEU A 412 -17.91 -11.30 6.89
C LEU A 412 -18.82 -10.13 7.30
N PHE A 413 -18.24 -9.00 7.64
CA PHE A 413 -18.96 -7.83 8.15
C PHE A 413 -18.69 -6.58 7.32
N PRO A 414 -19.29 -6.44 6.12
CA PRO A 414 -19.11 -5.25 5.26
C PRO A 414 -19.42 -3.92 5.96
N SER A 415 -20.28 -3.97 6.99
CA SER A 415 -20.63 -2.80 7.81
C SER A 415 -19.43 -2.15 8.50
N ILE A 416 -18.37 -2.89 8.81
CA ILE A 416 -17.15 -2.34 9.43
C ILE A 416 -16.47 -1.32 8.50
N VAL A 417 -16.58 -1.52 7.18
CA VAL A 417 -16.04 -0.60 6.17
C VAL A 417 -17.08 0.45 5.78
N MET A 418 -18.32 0.01 5.49
CA MET A 418 -19.31 0.84 4.84
C MET A 418 -20.02 1.83 5.79
N VAL A 419 -20.21 1.48 7.07
CA VAL A 419 -20.86 2.40 8.03
C VAL A 419 -19.97 3.61 8.32
N PRO A 420 -18.68 3.43 8.68
CA PRO A 420 -17.77 4.57 8.85
C PRO A 420 -17.62 5.41 7.57
N LEU A 421 -17.58 4.77 6.41
CA LEU A 421 -17.53 5.49 5.13
C LEU A 421 -18.71 6.43 4.98
N ARG A 422 -19.95 5.95 5.24
CA ARG A 422 -21.16 6.78 5.15
C ARG A 422 -21.13 7.98 6.10
N TRP A 423 -20.59 7.82 7.31
CA TRP A 423 -20.45 8.92 8.27
C TRP A 423 -19.37 9.92 7.88
N LEU A 424 -18.31 9.44 7.25
CA LEU A 424 -17.18 10.29 6.84
C LEU A 424 -17.45 10.99 5.50
N ALA A 425 -18.24 10.37 4.62
CA ALA A 425 -18.53 10.92 3.30
C ALA A 425 -19.74 11.91 3.29
N GLY A 426 -20.54 11.94 4.35
CA GLY A 426 -21.70 12.82 4.51
C GLY A 426 -22.97 12.18 4.00
#